data_67012c8942f80d2cf0f72064d14a4905
#
_entry.id   67012c8942f80d2cf0f72064d14a4905
#
_cell.length_a   1.000
_cell.length_b   1.000
_cell.length_c   1.000
_cell.angle_alpha   90.00
_cell.angle_beta   90.00
_cell.angle_gamma   90.00
#
_symmetry.space_group_name_H-M   'P 1'
#
loop_
_entity.id
_entity.type
_entity.pdbx_description
1 polymer ?
#
loop_
_entity_poly.entity_id
_entity_poly.type
_entity_poly.pdbx_seq_one_letter_code
_entity_poly.pdbx_strand_id
1 'polypeptide(L)'
;MRADVFDPVKRSAVMRAVKSRGTAPELAVRAAVRELGYARRYRLNGAKLPGKPDLVFGAMRKAVFVHGCLWHGHDCKRGARQPKDNAAYWRAKIGRNVARDAASLKALRADGWSALVIWECETRDVAALSRKLTKFLR
;
A
#
# COMPACT_ATOMS: atom_id res chain seq x y z
N MET A 1 -9.61 10.91 23.75
CA MET A 1 -9.65 9.49 23.40
C MET A 1 -8.40 8.84 23.90
N ARG A 2 -8.56 7.76 24.46
CA ARG A 2 -7.42 6.89 24.55
C ARG A 2 -6.94 6.62 23.14
N ALA A 3 -5.72 6.24 22.96
CA ALA A 3 -5.21 5.85 21.65
C ALA A 3 -6.19 4.94 20.96
N ASP A 4 -6.82 4.14 21.77
CA ASP A 4 -7.83 3.21 21.32
C ASP A 4 -9.12 3.55 22.02
N VAL A 5 -10.18 3.78 21.25
CA VAL A 5 -11.54 3.81 21.77
C VAL A 5 -11.99 2.42 22.15
N PHE A 6 -11.14 1.43 21.88
CA PHE A 6 -11.41 0.02 22.12
C PHE A 6 -10.56 -0.51 23.25
N ASP A 7 -11.05 -1.47 24.01
CA ASP A 7 -10.20 -2.25 24.89
C ASP A 7 -9.24 -3.12 24.07
N PRO A 8 -8.24 -3.77 24.69
CA PRO A 8 -7.25 -4.53 23.95
C PRO A 8 -7.84 -5.62 23.06
N VAL A 9 -8.90 -6.27 23.48
CA VAL A 9 -9.56 -7.33 22.70
C VAL A 9 -10.23 -6.73 21.49
N LYS A 10 -10.99 -5.65 21.66
CA LYS A 10 -11.68 -4.97 20.56
C LYS A 10 -10.67 -4.39 19.58
N ARG A 11 -9.56 -3.83 20.07
CA ARG A 11 -8.52 -3.31 19.20
C ARG A 11 -7.93 -4.41 18.32
N SER A 12 -7.64 -5.56 18.91
CA SER A 12 -7.13 -6.71 18.15
C SER A 12 -8.11 -7.14 17.06
N ALA A 13 -9.40 -7.17 17.38
CA ALA A 13 -10.43 -7.53 16.41
C ALA A 13 -10.49 -6.51 15.26
N VAL A 14 -10.41 -5.22 15.58
CA VAL A 14 -10.41 -4.15 14.57
C VAL A 14 -9.18 -4.27 13.68
N MET A 15 -8.02 -4.51 14.26
CA MET A 15 -6.79 -4.65 13.50
C MET A 15 -6.81 -5.87 12.58
N ARG A 16 -7.44 -6.97 13.01
CA ARG A 16 -7.62 -8.13 12.14
C ARG A 16 -8.62 -7.87 11.03
N ALA A 17 -9.62 -7.03 11.28
CA ALA A 17 -10.62 -6.67 10.29
C ALA A 17 -10.06 -5.70 9.24
N VAL A 18 -8.97 -4.99 9.54
CA VAL A 18 -8.28 -4.17 8.55
C VAL A 18 -7.63 -5.11 7.55
N LYS A 19 -8.19 -5.14 6.37
CA LYS A 19 -7.74 -6.08 5.34
C LYS A 19 -6.34 -5.73 4.86
N SER A 20 -5.51 -6.76 4.69
CA SER A 20 -4.21 -6.62 4.05
C SER A 20 -4.35 -6.68 2.53
N ARG A 21 -5.50 -7.08 2.02
CA ARG A 21 -5.76 -7.19 0.58
C ARG A 21 -7.26 -7.03 0.33
N GLY A 22 -7.62 -6.73 -0.90
CA GLY A 22 -9.01 -6.52 -1.29
C GLY A 22 -9.58 -5.23 -0.73
N THR A 23 -8.73 -4.27 -0.33
CA THR A 23 -9.18 -2.96 0.14
C THR A 23 -9.70 -2.13 -1.02
N ALA A 24 -10.48 -1.07 -0.73
CA ALA A 24 -11.00 -0.19 -1.77
C ALA A 24 -9.89 0.41 -2.65
N PRO A 25 -8.78 0.91 -2.10
CA PRO A 25 -7.68 1.39 -2.94
C PRO A 25 -7.08 0.29 -3.83
N GLU A 26 -6.89 -0.91 -3.29
CA GLU A 26 -6.37 -2.01 -4.09
C GLU A 26 -7.32 -2.37 -5.23
N LEU A 27 -8.62 -2.43 -4.95
CA LEU A 27 -9.62 -2.72 -5.98
C LEU A 27 -9.66 -1.66 -7.06
N ALA A 28 -9.47 -0.39 -6.70
CA ALA A 28 -9.38 0.71 -7.67
C ALA A 28 -8.18 0.54 -8.60
N VAL A 29 -7.03 0.16 -8.06
CA VAL A 29 -5.83 -0.11 -8.85
C VAL A 29 -6.05 -1.30 -9.78
N ARG A 30 -6.65 -2.37 -9.28
CA ARG A 30 -6.94 -3.55 -10.10
C ARG A 30 -7.89 -3.22 -11.25
N ALA A 31 -8.90 -2.39 -11.00
CA ALA A 31 -9.82 -1.96 -12.04
C ALA A 31 -9.10 -1.13 -13.11
N ALA A 32 -8.22 -0.22 -12.70
CA ALA A 32 -7.44 0.59 -13.63
C ALA A 32 -6.51 -0.28 -14.48
N VAL A 33 -5.85 -1.25 -13.87
CA VAL A 33 -4.97 -2.20 -14.58
C VAL A 33 -5.75 -2.99 -15.61
N ARG A 34 -6.96 -3.43 -15.26
CA ARG A 34 -7.84 -4.14 -16.19
C ARG A 34 -8.21 -3.28 -17.38
N GLU A 35 -8.59 -2.03 -17.12
CA GLU A 35 -8.95 -1.07 -18.17
C GLU A 35 -7.79 -0.83 -19.15
N LEU A 36 -6.56 -0.91 -18.66
CA LEU A 36 -5.37 -0.74 -19.48
C LEU A 36 -4.99 -2.00 -20.27
N GLY A 37 -5.72 -3.12 -20.08
CA GLY A 37 -5.49 -4.34 -20.84
C GLY A 37 -4.53 -5.32 -20.17
N TYR A 38 -4.23 -5.15 -18.89
CA TYR A 38 -3.28 -6.02 -18.19
C TYR A 38 -3.95 -7.01 -17.23
N ALA A 39 -5.24 -7.29 -17.41
CA ALA A 39 -6.01 -8.10 -16.46
C ALA A 39 -5.41 -9.47 -16.19
N ARG A 40 -4.74 -10.07 -17.18
CA ARG A 40 -4.15 -11.41 -17.06
C ARG A 40 -2.65 -11.40 -16.91
N ARG A 41 -2.08 -10.21 -16.72
CA ARG A 41 -0.63 -10.04 -16.66
C ARG A 41 -0.06 -10.02 -15.27
N TYR A 42 -0.90 -10.05 -14.24
CA TYR A 42 -0.43 -9.93 -12.87
C TYR A 42 -1.02 -11.00 -11.97
N ARG A 43 -0.31 -11.23 -10.87
CA ARG A 43 -0.79 -12.04 -9.76
C ARG A 43 -0.93 -11.15 -8.53
N LEU A 44 -1.82 -11.53 -7.63
CA LEU A 44 -2.04 -10.81 -6.40
C LEU A 44 -1.13 -11.36 -5.30
N ASN A 45 -0.76 -10.46 -4.38
CA ASN A 45 -0.11 -10.83 -3.12
C ASN A 45 1.19 -11.61 -3.33
N GLY A 46 2.22 -10.89 -3.74
CA GLY A 46 3.54 -11.45 -3.95
C GLY A 46 4.25 -11.78 -2.65
N ALA A 47 3.76 -12.78 -1.90
CA ALA A 47 4.23 -13.10 -0.56
C ALA A 47 5.71 -13.48 -0.51
N LYS A 48 6.28 -13.94 -1.62
CA LYS A 48 7.69 -14.35 -1.70
C LYS A 48 8.63 -13.20 -2.03
N LEU A 49 8.08 -12.03 -2.38
CA LEU A 49 8.89 -10.87 -2.71
C LEU A 49 9.00 -9.93 -1.51
N PRO A 50 10.11 -9.18 -1.41
CA PRO A 50 10.26 -8.20 -0.33
C PRO A 50 9.08 -7.24 -0.28
N GLY A 51 8.52 -7.03 0.91
CA GLY A 51 7.41 -6.15 1.13
C GLY A 51 6.05 -6.67 0.71
N LYS A 52 5.99 -7.86 0.11
CA LYS A 52 4.74 -8.51 -0.30
C LYS A 52 3.88 -7.58 -1.17
N PRO A 53 4.33 -7.26 -2.40
CA PRO A 53 3.59 -6.37 -3.28
C PRO A 53 2.14 -6.84 -3.50
N ASP A 54 1.25 -5.88 -3.70
CA ASP A 54 -0.16 -6.18 -3.93
C ASP A 54 -0.39 -6.78 -5.32
N LEU A 55 0.31 -6.28 -6.34
CA LEU A 55 0.24 -6.81 -7.69
C LEU A 55 1.66 -7.12 -8.18
N VAL A 56 1.82 -8.28 -8.78
CA VAL A 56 3.12 -8.73 -9.31
C VAL A 56 2.98 -9.05 -10.79
N PHE A 57 3.69 -8.31 -11.63
CA PHE A 57 3.77 -8.54 -13.07
C PHE A 57 5.06 -9.31 -13.33
N GLY A 58 5.02 -10.63 -13.12
CA GLY A 58 6.22 -11.46 -13.12
C GLY A 58 7.02 -11.42 -14.41
N ALA A 59 6.35 -11.50 -15.56
CA ALA A 59 7.03 -11.48 -16.85
C ALA A 59 7.77 -10.17 -17.10
N MET A 60 7.27 -9.06 -16.56
CA MET A 60 7.88 -7.74 -16.70
C MET A 60 8.83 -7.39 -15.56
N ARG A 61 8.87 -8.19 -14.52
CA ARG A 61 9.60 -7.92 -13.28
C ARG A 61 9.22 -6.57 -12.69
N LYS A 62 7.92 -6.33 -12.59
CA LYS A 62 7.35 -5.11 -12.02
C LYS A 62 6.41 -5.45 -10.89
N ALA A 63 6.49 -4.69 -9.82
CA ALA A 63 5.67 -4.88 -8.63
C ALA A 63 4.97 -3.58 -8.27
N VAL A 64 3.71 -3.67 -7.87
CA VAL A 64 2.91 -2.52 -7.46
C VAL A 64 2.48 -2.70 -6.02
N PHE A 65 2.75 -1.70 -5.21
CA PHE A 65 2.29 -1.61 -3.84
C PHE A 65 1.15 -0.61 -3.76
N VAL A 66 0.13 -0.93 -2.99
CA VAL A 66 -0.98 -0.01 -2.72
C VAL A 66 -0.95 0.29 -1.24
N HIS A 67 -0.50 1.48 -0.87
CA HIS A 67 -0.27 1.86 0.52
C HIS A 67 -1.39 2.74 1.06
N GLY A 68 -1.91 2.41 2.24
CA GLY A 68 -2.78 3.29 3.00
C GLY A 68 -1.97 4.47 3.52
N CYS A 69 -2.48 5.68 3.33
CA CYS A 69 -1.71 6.89 3.62
C CYS A 69 -1.29 6.99 5.08
N LEU A 70 -2.20 6.72 6.00
CA LEU A 70 -1.89 6.83 7.43
C LEU A 70 -0.85 5.81 7.86
N TRP A 71 -1.06 4.54 7.52
CA TRP A 71 -0.23 3.44 8.02
C TRP A 71 1.19 3.44 7.47
N HIS A 72 1.39 4.04 6.29
CA HIS A 72 2.69 4.10 5.64
C HIS A 72 3.32 5.48 5.68
N GLY A 73 2.77 6.39 6.51
CA GLY A 73 3.37 7.68 6.78
C GLY A 73 3.43 8.61 5.58
N HIS A 74 2.43 8.57 4.71
CA HIS A 74 2.38 9.46 3.56
C HIS A 74 2.16 10.90 4.01
N ASP A 75 2.80 11.84 3.35
CA ASP A 75 2.76 13.26 3.70
C ASP A 75 1.53 14.01 3.18
N CYS A 76 0.54 13.30 2.66
CA CYS A 76 -0.70 13.91 2.26
C CYS A 76 -1.54 14.30 3.49
N LYS A 77 -2.60 15.07 3.25
CA LYS A 77 -3.47 15.52 4.33
C LYS A 77 -3.99 14.37 5.21
N ARG A 78 -4.36 13.26 4.59
CA ARG A 78 -4.87 12.10 5.30
C ARG A 78 -3.78 11.39 6.08
N GLY A 79 -2.61 11.23 5.49
CA GLY A 79 -1.47 10.56 6.13
C GLY A 79 -0.93 11.35 7.32
N ALA A 80 -1.07 12.66 7.30
CA ALA A 80 -0.63 13.52 8.38
C ALA A 80 -1.56 13.50 9.60
N ARG A 81 -2.76 12.93 9.46
CA ARG A 81 -3.74 12.84 10.55
C ARG A 81 -3.40 11.68 11.47
N GLN A 82 -2.52 11.92 12.40
CA GLN A 82 -2.18 10.90 13.38
C GLN A 82 -3.14 10.99 14.57
N PRO A 83 -3.46 9.85 15.21
CA PRO A 83 -4.23 9.85 16.44
C PRO A 83 -3.56 10.69 17.50
N LYS A 84 -4.33 11.50 18.21
CA LYS A 84 -3.78 12.36 19.27
C LYS A 84 -3.40 11.57 20.50
N ASP A 85 -4.23 10.58 20.86
CA ASP A 85 -3.95 9.72 21.99
C ASP A 85 -2.89 8.68 21.63
N ASN A 86 -1.96 8.43 22.56
CA ASN A 86 -0.82 7.55 22.31
C ASN A 86 -0.04 7.94 21.06
N ALA A 87 0.17 9.23 20.87
CA ALA A 87 0.88 9.74 19.70
C ALA A 87 2.24 9.08 19.53
N ALA A 88 2.97 8.87 20.66
CA ALA A 88 4.28 8.22 20.61
C ALA A 88 4.20 6.78 20.08
N TYR A 89 3.19 6.03 20.51
CA TYR A 89 2.97 4.66 20.03
C TYR A 89 2.72 4.64 18.51
N TRP A 90 1.83 5.50 18.03
CA TRP A 90 1.48 5.56 16.62
C TRP A 90 2.62 6.05 15.75
N ARG A 91 3.36 7.06 16.22
CA ARG A 91 4.56 7.53 15.51
C ARG A 91 5.60 6.42 15.38
N ALA A 92 5.82 5.66 16.45
CA ALA A 92 6.77 4.56 16.42
C ALA A 92 6.32 3.48 15.45
N LYS A 93 5.04 3.12 15.46
CA LYS A 93 4.50 2.09 14.57
C LYS A 93 4.58 2.51 13.11
N ILE A 94 4.17 3.75 12.81
CA ILE A 94 4.23 4.28 11.45
C ILE A 94 5.68 4.41 11.00
N GLY A 95 6.56 4.86 11.87
CA GLY A 95 7.99 4.95 11.58
C GLY A 95 8.60 3.59 11.21
N ARG A 96 8.22 2.54 11.93
CA ARG A 96 8.67 1.19 11.58
C ARG A 96 8.14 0.74 10.22
N ASN A 97 6.89 1.08 9.90
CA ASN A 97 6.32 0.77 8.59
C ASN A 97 7.06 1.50 7.48
N VAL A 98 7.35 2.79 7.67
CA VAL A 98 8.09 3.58 6.69
C VAL A 98 9.47 2.98 6.44
N ALA A 99 10.18 2.63 7.52
CA ALA A 99 11.51 2.03 7.40
C ALA A 99 11.47 0.68 6.69
N ARG A 100 10.48 -0.14 7.03
CA ARG A 100 10.30 -1.45 6.40
C ARG A 100 9.98 -1.32 4.91
N ASP A 101 9.11 -0.36 4.55
CA ASP A 101 8.75 -0.11 3.16
C ASP A 101 9.97 0.31 2.35
N ALA A 102 10.79 1.19 2.90
CA ALA A 102 12.02 1.64 2.22
C ALA A 102 12.97 0.47 2.00
N ALA A 103 13.15 -0.38 3.01
CA ALA A 103 14.01 -1.55 2.91
C ALA A 103 13.49 -2.55 1.87
N SER A 104 12.18 -2.74 1.83
CA SER A 104 11.55 -3.64 0.86
C SER A 104 11.74 -3.17 -0.58
N LEU A 105 11.55 -1.87 -0.82
CA LEU A 105 11.74 -1.29 -2.15
C LEU A 105 13.19 -1.43 -2.59
N LYS A 106 14.12 -1.16 -1.67
CA LYS A 106 15.54 -1.30 -1.96
C LYS A 106 15.89 -2.73 -2.32
N ALA A 107 15.39 -3.70 -1.57
CA ALA A 107 15.64 -5.11 -1.82
C ALA A 107 15.08 -5.57 -3.16
N LEU A 108 13.86 -5.13 -3.51
CA LEU A 108 13.26 -5.45 -4.80
C LEU A 108 14.08 -4.90 -5.96
N ARG A 109 14.48 -3.65 -5.86
CA ARG A 109 15.27 -3.01 -6.92
C ARG A 109 16.63 -3.65 -7.06
N ALA A 110 17.23 -4.07 -5.96
CA ALA A 110 18.52 -4.81 -5.99
C ALA A 110 18.37 -6.13 -6.73
N ASP A 111 17.19 -6.75 -6.68
CA ASP A 111 16.92 -8.00 -7.39
C ASP A 111 16.48 -7.78 -8.85
N GLY A 112 16.58 -6.57 -9.35
CA GLY A 112 16.25 -6.25 -10.74
C GLY A 112 14.79 -5.99 -11.02
N TRP A 113 14.00 -5.77 -9.98
CA TRP A 113 12.57 -5.45 -10.13
C TRP A 113 12.37 -3.94 -10.18
N SER A 114 11.37 -3.52 -10.96
CA SER A 114 10.85 -2.17 -10.86
C SER A 114 9.68 -2.17 -9.89
N ALA A 115 9.58 -1.15 -9.07
CA ALA A 115 8.54 -1.07 -8.05
C ALA A 115 7.83 0.28 -8.13
N LEU A 116 6.52 0.25 -7.99
CA LEU A 116 5.69 1.45 -7.98
C LEU A 116 4.83 1.42 -6.72
N VAL A 117 4.81 2.51 -5.99
CA VAL A 117 3.92 2.68 -4.85
C VAL A 117 2.76 3.58 -5.27
N ILE A 118 1.55 3.07 -5.14
CA ILE A 118 0.32 3.84 -5.33
C ILE A 118 -0.24 4.12 -3.94
N TRP A 119 -0.47 5.39 -3.63
CA TRP A 119 -1.03 5.78 -2.35
C TRP A 119 -2.55 5.82 -2.40
N GLU A 120 -3.18 5.51 -1.30
CA GLU A 120 -4.64 5.50 -1.18
C GLU A 120 -5.26 6.79 -1.71
N CYS A 121 -4.67 7.94 -1.39
CA CYS A 121 -5.20 9.23 -1.84
C CYS A 121 -5.15 9.39 -3.37
N GLU A 122 -4.21 8.71 -4.02
CA GLU A 122 -4.06 8.78 -5.48
C GLU A 122 -5.14 7.99 -6.21
N THR A 123 -5.78 7.04 -5.56
CA THR A 123 -6.79 6.20 -6.21
C THR A 123 -8.12 6.92 -6.43
N ARG A 124 -8.28 8.11 -5.88
CA ARG A 124 -9.51 8.90 -6.02
C ARG A 124 -9.63 9.58 -7.38
N ASP A 125 -8.49 9.85 -8.01
CA ASP A 125 -8.46 10.43 -9.35
C ASP A 125 -8.13 9.33 -10.34
N VAL A 126 -9.16 8.76 -10.95
CA VAL A 126 -9.03 7.62 -11.85
C VAL A 126 -8.14 7.95 -13.05
N ALA A 127 -8.27 9.14 -13.60
CA ALA A 127 -7.46 9.55 -14.76
C ALA A 127 -5.98 9.64 -14.40
N ALA A 128 -5.66 10.24 -13.26
CA ALA A 128 -4.27 10.35 -12.80
C ALA A 128 -3.70 8.96 -12.49
N LEU A 129 -4.49 8.11 -11.86
CA LEU A 129 -4.09 6.73 -11.56
C LEU A 129 -3.77 5.96 -12.84
N SER A 130 -4.63 6.07 -13.85
CA SER A 130 -4.42 5.42 -15.15
C SER A 130 -3.13 5.90 -15.82
N ARG A 131 -2.87 7.20 -15.79
CA ARG A 131 -1.63 7.75 -16.36
C ARG A 131 -0.39 7.21 -15.66
N LYS A 132 -0.44 7.15 -14.35
CA LYS A 132 0.69 6.65 -13.54
C LYS A 132 0.97 5.18 -13.85
N LEU A 133 -0.08 4.36 -13.92
CA LEU A 133 0.05 2.95 -14.24
C LEU A 133 0.51 2.73 -15.67
N THR A 134 -0.03 3.50 -16.62
CA THR A 134 0.38 3.40 -18.03
C THR A 134 1.87 3.65 -18.16
N LYS A 135 2.36 4.71 -17.54
CA LYS A 135 3.77 5.06 -17.58
C LYS A 135 4.65 3.96 -16.98
N PHE A 136 4.19 3.35 -15.90
CA PHE A 136 4.95 2.31 -15.21
C PHE A 136 4.97 0.99 -15.98
N LEU A 137 3.83 0.62 -16.57
CA LEU A 137 3.66 -0.70 -17.21
C LEU A 137 4.13 -0.78 -18.65
N ARG A 138 4.45 0.34 -19.25
CA ARG A 138 5.00 0.35 -20.60
C ARG A 138 6.33 -0.38 -20.70
#